data_49db556b8e9bc2b2d4bff0a41d497180
#
_entry.id   49db556b8e9bc2b2d4bff0a41d497180
#
_cell.length_a   1.000
_cell.length_b   1.000
_cell.length_c   1.000
_cell.angle_alpha   90.00
_cell.angle_beta   90.00
_cell.angle_gamma   90.00
#
_symmetry.space_group_name_H-M   'P 1'
#
loop_
_entity.id
_entity.type
_entity.pdbx_description
1 polymer ?
#
loop_
_entity_poly.entity_id
_entity_poly.type
_entity_poly.pdbx_seq_one_letter_code
_entity_poly.pdbx_strand_id
1 'polypeptide(L)'
;MDLYTRCRVAGREQLAGLDGPAVFVANHHSHMDTPVILRALPGRWRRSTAVAAAADYFYAKRRNALSASLVFGTVPLDRNSGAGTGPSQTAHLDQLLASGGSLLVYAEGTRSRDGRLGRLRSGAARLAAEHGLPIVPVFVSGTGAAMPLGRHWMVFRAGRPGPRHPVEIRFGLPIVADAGEEPAETMERVRSFFAACAAETHQSPTVAPERARHPRQHA
;
A
#
# COMPACT_ATOMS: atom_id res chain seq x y z
N MET A 1 -2.79 15.08 -7.33
CA MET A 1 -3.65 14.00 -6.80
C MET A 1 -5.06 14.49 -6.50
N ASP A 2 -5.22 15.56 -5.75
CA ASP A 2 -6.54 16.06 -5.30
C ASP A 2 -7.52 16.47 -6.42
N LEU A 3 -7.01 16.72 -7.62
CA LEU A 3 -7.84 16.95 -8.80
C LEU A 3 -8.59 15.68 -9.25
N TYR A 4 -7.97 14.51 -9.09
CA TYR A 4 -8.50 13.24 -9.60
C TYR A 4 -9.14 12.38 -8.51
N THR A 5 -8.71 12.54 -7.25
CA THR A 5 -9.12 11.67 -6.15
C THR A 5 -9.64 12.45 -4.95
N ARG A 6 -10.60 11.84 -4.25
CA ARG A 6 -11.04 12.24 -2.91
C ARG A 6 -10.61 11.15 -1.94
N CYS A 7 -9.55 11.40 -1.17
CA CYS A 7 -9.01 10.43 -0.23
C CYS A 7 -9.71 10.52 1.13
N ARG A 8 -10.06 9.36 1.67
CA ARG A 8 -10.46 9.15 3.07
C ARG A 8 -9.37 8.34 3.76
N VAL A 9 -9.05 8.69 4.98
CA VAL A 9 -8.06 7.98 5.79
C VAL A 9 -8.71 7.62 7.12
N ALA A 10 -8.64 6.33 7.48
CA ALA A 10 -9.13 5.80 8.74
C ALA A 10 -8.02 5.01 9.47
N GLY A 11 -8.12 4.86 10.78
CA GLY A 11 -7.17 4.09 11.58
C GLY A 11 -5.81 4.77 11.79
N ARG A 12 -5.66 6.06 11.45
CA ARG A 12 -4.39 6.77 11.65
C ARG A 12 -4.01 6.86 13.13
N GLU A 13 -4.98 6.89 14.01
CA GLU A 13 -4.85 6.87 15.47
C GLU A 13 -4.15 5.59 15.99
N GLN A 14 -4.23 4.49 15.24
CA GLN A 14 -3.56 3.23 15.58
C GLN A 14 -2.02 3.36 15.58
N LEU A 15 -1.50 4.39 14.89
CA LEU A 15 -0.07 4.67 14.84
C LEU A 15 0.41 5.50 16.04
N ALA A 16 -0.48 6.04 16.88
CA ALA A 16 -0.13 6.96 17.95
C ALA A 16 0.70 6.29 19.05
N GLY A 17 0.48 4.99 19.31
CA GLY A 17 1.19 4.20 20.33
C GLY A 17 2.50 3.58 19.85
N LEU A 18 2.93 3.83 18.61
CA LEU A 18 4.17 3.29 18.07
C LEU A 18 5.30 4.33 18.16
N ASP A 19 6.32 4.06 18.95
CA ASP A 19 7.45 4.97 19.14
C ASP A 19 8.65 4.69 18.22
N GLY A 20 8.73 3.48 17.66
CA GLY A 20 9.84 2.99 16.82
C GLY A 20 9.45 2.72 15.36
N PRO A 21 10.37 2.14 14.59
CA PRO A 21 10.12 1.73 13.21
C PRO A 21 9.05 0.64 13.13
N ALA A 22 8.41 0.54 11.95
CA ALA A 22 7.39 -0.46 11.68
C ALA A 22 7.47 -0.96 10.22
N VAL A 23 6.94 -2.15 9.98
CA VAL A 23 6.73 -2.68 8.63
C VAL A 23 5.27 -2.45 8.24
N PHE A 24 5.03 -1.49 7.36
CA PHE A 24 3.71 -1.25 6.77
C PHE A 24 3.47 -2.26 5.67
N VAL A 25 2.45 -3.10 5.82
CA VAL A 25 2.11 -4.14 4.85
C VAL A 25 0.83 -3.78 4.14
N ALA A 26 0.90 -3.58 2.82
CA ALA A 26 -0.23 -3.10 2.02
C ALA A 26 -0.66 -4.10 0.94
N ASN A 27 -1.93 -4.03 0.53
CA ASN A 27 -2.40 -4.59 -0.73
C ASN A 27 -1.97 -3.70 -1.90
N HIS A 28 -1.99 -4.23 -3.15
CA HIS A 28 -1.46 -3.51 -4.31
C HIS A 28 -2.37 -3.60 -5.54
N HIS A 29 -2.98 -2.48 -5.92
CA HIS A 29 -3.87 -2.39 -7.07
C HIS A 29 -3.35 -1.44 -8.16
N SER A 30 -2.59 -0.40 -7.78
CA SER A 30 -2.23 0.67 -8.68
C SER A 30 -0.86 1.29 -8.33
N HIS A 31 -0.20 1.89 -9.30
CA HIS A 31 0.96 2.74 -9.03
C HIS A 31 0.64 3.93 -8.10
N MET A 32 -0.63 4.29 -7.96
CA MET A 32 -1.08 5.32 -7.03
C MET A 32 -1.07 4.89 -5.56
N ASP A 33 -0.99 3.59 -5.25
CA ASP A 33 -1.04 3.11 -3.86
C ASP A 33 0.10 3.72 -3.04
N THR A 34 1.31 3.69 -3.55
CA THR A 34 2.49 4.25 -2.87
C THR A 34 2.31 5.73 -2.49
N PRO A 35 2.06 6.66 -3.42
CA PRO A 35 1.94 8.06 -3.06
C PRO A 35 0.73 8.37 -2.17
N VAL A 36 -0.38 7.63 -2.28
CA VAL A 36 -1.54 7.88 -1.40
C VAL A 36 -1.29 7.35 0.01
N ILE A 37 -0.63 6.19 0.17
CA ILE A 37 -0.26 5.65 1.48
C ILE A 37 0.74 6.59 2.17
N LEU A 38 1.84 6.95 1.49
CA LEU A 38 2.85 7.84 2.08
C LEU A 38 2.25 9.18 2.49
N ARG A 39 1.33 9.72 1.68
CA ARG A 39 0.61 10.95 2.03
C ARG A 39 -0.32 10.76 3.24
N ALA A 40 -0.93 9.59 3.39
CA ALA A 40 -1.81 9.26 4.51
C ALA A 40 -1.05 9.10 5.82
N LEU A 41 0.22 8.71 5.79
CA LEU A 41 1.05 8.58 6.99
C LEU A 41 1.26 9.93 7.69
N PRO A 42 1.28 9.98 9.04
CA PRO A 42 1.74 11.13 9.80
C PRO A 42 3.14 11.56 9.36
N GLY A 43 3.48 12.85 9.55
CA GLY A 43 4.71 13.44 9.01
C GLY A 43 6.01 12.72 9.42
N ARG A 44 6.08 12.22 10.66
CA ARG A 44 7.23 11.43 11.15
C ARG A 44 7.43 10.17 10.33
N TRP A 45 6.37 9.39 10.13
CA TRP A 45 6.39 8.14 9.37
C TRP A 45 6.67 8.36 7.89
N ARG A 46 6.03 9.37 7.30
CA ARG A 46 6.22 9.68 5.87
C ARG A 46 7.67 9.98 5.51
N ARG A 47 8.42 10.62 6.41
CA ARG A 47 9.83 10.97 6.17
C ARG A 47 10.80 9.82 6.40
N SER A 48 10.40 8.85 7.21
CA SER A 48 11.25 7.71 7.60
C SER A 48 10.85 6.38 6.94
N THR A 49 9.80 6.35 6.11
CA THR A 49 9.34 5.12 5.45
C THR A 49 9.93 5.01 4.06
N ALA A 50 10.75 3.97 3.85
CA ALA A 50 11.18 3.54 2.54
C ALA A 50 10.17 2.55 1.93
N VAL A 51 10.17 2.42 0.61
CA VAL A 51 9.25 1.52 -0.11
C VAL A 51 10.03 0.32 -0.64
N ALA A 52 9.62 -0.87 -0.26
CA ALA A 52 10.15 -2.10 -0.81
C ALA A 52 9.72 -2.25 -2.28
N ALA A 53 10.66 -2.22 -3.19
CA ALA A 53 10.39 -2.48 -4.59
C ALA A 53 11.11 -3.76 -5.03
N ALA A 54 10.49 -4.47 -5.98
CA ALA A 54 11.09 -5.69 -6.49
C ALA A 54 12.38 -5.40 -7.24
N ALA A 55 13.42 -6.17 -6.96
CA ALA A 55 14.74 -6.01 -7.56
C ALA A 55 14.70 -6.08 -9.10
N ASP A 56 13.88 -6.98 -9.66
CA ASP A 56 13.66 -7.10 -11.11
C ASP A 56 13.11 -5.82 -11.77
N TYR A 57 12.31 -5.03 -11.05
CA TYR A 57 11.86 -3.72 -11.52
C TYR A 57 13.01 -2.72 -11.62
N PHE A 58 13.98 -2.77 -10.71
CA PHE A 58 15.18 -1.93 -10.74
C PHE A 58 16.11 -2.30 -11.89
N TYR A 59 16.28 -3.59 -12.16
CA TYR A 59 17.19 -4.05 -13.23
C TYR A 59 16.62 -3.87 -14.63
N ALA A 60 15.29 -3.98 -14.81
CA ALA A 60 14.65 -3.87 -16.12
C ALA A 60 14.59 -2.46 -16.69
N LYS A 61 14.60 -1.41 -15.86
CA LYS A 61 14.48 0.00 -16.29
C LYS A 61 15.27 0.95 -15.38
N ARG A 62 16.61 0.90 -15.48
CA ARG A 62 17.51 1.73 -14.63
C ARG A 62 17.12 3.22 -14.55
N ARG A 63 16.65 3.84 -15.63
CA ARG A 63 16.25 5.27 -15.63
C ARG A 63 14.98 5.53 -14.81
N ASN A 64 13.99 4.62 -14.84
CA ASN A 64 12.76 4.76 -14.07
C ASN A 64 12.94 4.36 -12.59
N ALA A 65 13.89 3.48 -12.32
CA ALA A 65 14.26 3.06 -10.98
C ALA A 65 14.92 4.21 -10.20
N LEU A 66 15.82 4.97 -10.83
CA LEU A 66 16.45 6.14 -10.21
C LEU A 66 15.43 7.21 -9.81
N SER A 67 14.47 7.51 -10.69
CA SER A 67 13.44 8.51 -10.38
C SER A 67 12.48 8.04 -9.26
N ALA A 68 12.09 6.76 -9.26
CA ALA A 68 11.28 6.19 -8.18
C ALA A 68 12.04 6.14 -6.85
N SER A 69 13.34 5.79 -6.90
CA SER A 69 14.23 5.77 -5.73
C SER A 69 14.43 7.14 -5.11
N LEU A 70 14.62 8.18 -5.94
CA LEU A 70 14.77 9.56 -5.49
C LEU A 70 13.48 10.14 -4.90
N VAL A 71 12.31 9.75 -5.44
CA VAL A 71 11.01 10.30 -5.01
C VAL A 71 10.44 9.57 -3.80
N PHE A 72 10.64 8.24 -3.69
CA PHE A 72 9.98 7.40 -2.70
C PHE A 72 10.93 6.65 -1.76
N GLY A 73 12.26 6.86 -1.84
CA GLY A 73 13.22 6.13 -1.01
C GLY A 73 13.08 4.62 -1.18
N THR A 74 13.11 4.11 -2.42
CA THR A 74 12.85 2.69 -2.68
C THR A 74 14.06 1.82 -2.37
N VAL A 75 13.83 0.70 -1.67
CA VAL A 75 14.85 -0.33 -1.37
C VAL A 75 14.52 -1.57 -2.20
N PRO A 76 15.49 -2.12 -2.98
CA PRO A 76 15.26 -3.33 -3.76
C PRO A 76 15.12 -4.55 -2.84
N LEU A 77 14.09 -5.37 -3.09
CA LEU A 77 13.90 -6.68 -2.46
C LEU A 77 13.86 -7.77 -3.53
N ASP A 78 14.60 -8.84 -3.33
CA ASP A 78 14.53 -10.01 -4.19
C ASP A 78 13.27 -10.83 -3.86
N ARG A 79 12.44 -11.09 -4.87
CA ARG A 79 11.18 -11.86 -4.72
C ARG A 79 11.40 -13.36 -4.68
N ASN A 80 12.52 -13.84 -5.17
CA ASN A 80 12.75 -15.28 -5.42
C ASN A 80 13.62 -15.93 -4.34
N SER A 81 14.26 -15.16 -3.50
CA SER A 81 15.05 -15.70 -2.39
C SER A 81 14.12 -16.19 -1.29
N GLY A 82 13.78 -17.46 -1.34
CA GLY A 82 13.10 -18.18 -0.26
C GLY A 82 13.97 -18.29 1.01
N ALA A 83 15.24 -17.95 0.91
CA ALA A 83 16.20 -17.83 2.01
C ALA A 83 17.40 -17.02 1.49
N GLY A 84 17.49 -15.75 1.89
CA GLY A 84 18.71 -14.99 1.66
C GLY A 84 18.59 -13.94 0.56
N THR A 85 18.16 -12.74 0.94
CA THR A 85 18.62 -11.50 0.31
C THR A 85 20.14 -11.55 0.31
N GLY A 86 20.80 -11.25 -0.82
CA GLY A 86 22.27 -11.21 -0.86
C GLY A 86 22.82 -10.25 0.20
N PRO A 87 24.03 -10.46 0.72
CA PRO A 87 24.59 -9.73 1.87
C PRO A 87 24.52 -8.21 1.76
N SER A 88 24.50 -7.66 0.54
CA SER A 88 24.39 -6.21 0.33
C SER A 88 22.95 -5.67 0.47
N GLN A 89 21.93 -6.48 0.22
CA GLN A 89 20.53 -6.04 0.29
C GLN A 89 20.02 -6.06 1.73
N THR A 90 20.38 -7.08 2.52
CA THR A 90 20.12 -7.11 3.96
C THR A 90 20.79 -5.94 4.65
N ALA A 91 22.06 -5.65 4.37
CA ALA A 91 22.78 -4.56 5.00
C ALA A 91 22.09 -3.18 4.83
N HIS A 92 21.52 -2.90 3.68
CA HIS A 92 20.76 -1.64 3.47
C HIS A 92 19.45 -1.59 4.26
N LEU A 93 18.75 -2.73 4.37
CA LEU A 93 17.54 -2.85 5.19
C LEU A 93 17.87 -2.71 6.67
N ASP A 94 18.90 -3.43 7.12
CA ASP A 94 19.37 -3.37 8.51
C ASP A 94 19.79 -1.95 8.89
N GLN A 95 20.51 -1.26 8.01
CA GLN A 95 20.91 0.13 8.23
C GLN A 95 19.69 1.07 8.27
N LEU A 96 18.70 0.88 7.39
CA LEU A 96 17.45 1.65 7.40
C LEU A 96 16.72 1.47 8.72
N LEU A 97 16.51 0.21 9.13
CA LEU A 97 15.77 -0.10 10.35
C LEU A 97 16.52 0.32 11.60
N ALA A 98 17.84 0.13 11.65
CA ALA A 98 18.70 0.59 12.74
C ALA A 98 18.73 2.12 12.89
N SER A 99 18.55 2.86 11.79
CA SER A 99 18.43 4.32 11.83
C SER A 99 17.01 4.83 12.21
N GLY A 100 16.11 3.93 12.64
CA GLY A 100 14.71 4.28 12.97
C GLY A 100 13.81 4.43 11.75
N GLY A 101 14.25 3.99 10.58
CA GLY A 101 13.44 3.96 9.36
C GLY A 101 12.40 2.85 9.37
N SER A 102 11.33 3.05 8.63
CA SER A 102 10.25 2.08 8.43
C SER A 102 10.20 1.60 7.00
N LEU A 103 9.50 0.51 6.75
CA LEU A 103 9.39 -0.09 5.44
C LEU A 103 7.93 -0.24 5.02
N LEU A 104 7.59 0.15 3.80
CA LEU A 104 6.31 -0.16 3.16
C LEU A 104 6.51 -1.33 2.19
N VAL A 105 5.80 -2.42 2.43
CA VAL A 105 5.87 -3.66 1.64
C VAL A 105 4.50 -3.98 1.05
N TYR A 106 4.46 -4.34 -0.22
CA TYR A 106 3.27 -4.88 -0.85
C TYR A 106 3.26 -6.41 -0.73
N ALA A 107 2.37 -6.92 0.13
CA ALA A 107 2.35 -8.33 0.53
C ALA A 107 2.13 -9.31 -0.62
N GLU A 108 1.44 -8.90 -1.68
CA GLU A 108 1.17 -9.70 -2.87
C GLU A 108 2.40 -9.83 -3.79
N GLY A 109 3.37 -8.92 -3.67
CA GLY A 109 4.56 -8.85 -4.52
C GLY A 109 4.30 -8.41 -5.97
N THR A 110 3.06 -8.34 -6.40
CA THR A 110 2.63 -7.81 -7.71
C THR A 110 1.31 -7.06 -7.55
N ARG A 111 0.96 -6.23 -8.54
CA ARG A 111 -0.35 -5.59 -8.55
C ARG A 111 -1.44 -6.61 -8.91
N SER A 112 -2.55 -6.56 -8.18
CA SER A 112 -3.75 -7.34 -8.52
C SER A 112 -4.29 -6.88 -9.88
N ARG A 113 -4.68 -7.83 -10.72
CA ARG A 113 -5.23 -7.55 -12.06
C ARG A 113 -6.75 -7.40 -12.06
N ASP A 114 -7.42 -8.05 -11.13
CA ASP A 114 -8.88 -8.13 -11.02
C ASP A 114 -9.43 -7.39 -9.78
N GLY A 115 -8.55 -6.72 -9.04
CA GLY A 115 -8.91 -6.02 -7.80
C GLY A 115 -9.14 -6.93 -6.60
N ARG A 116 -8.95 -8.25 -6.75
CA ARG A 116 -9.07 -9.20 -5.65
C ARG A 116 -7.76 -9.34 -4.90
N LEU A 117 -7.85 -9.63 -3.62
CA LEU A 117 -6.71 -9.91 -2.78
C LEU A 117 -6.06 -11.25 -3.20
N GLY A 118 -4.82 -11.17 -3.67
CA GLY A 118 -4.03 -12.33 -4.02
C GLY A 118 -3.45 -13.07 -2.81
N ARG A 119 -2.55 -14.02 -3.09
CA ARG A 119 -1.79 -14.70 -2.04
C ARG A 119 -0.80 -13.73 -1.40
N LEU A 120 -0.84 -13.59 -0.07
CA LEU A 120 0.14 -12.83 0.68
C LEU A 120 1.42 -13.66 0.89
N ARG A 121 2.56 -13.02 0.70
CA ARG A 121 3.89 -13.61 0.92
C ARG A 121 4.33 -13.36 2.37
N SER A 122 5.01 -14.33 2.97
CA SER A 122 5.45 -14.24 4.37
C SER A 122 6.74 -13.41 4.58
N GLY A 123 7.36 -12.90 3.51
CA GLY A 123 8.62 -12.17 3.60
C GLY A 123 8.57 -10.93 4.51
N ALA A 124 7.44 -10.20 4.50
CA ALA A 124 7.26 -9.05 5.37
C ALA A 124 7.17 -9.44 6.85
N ALA A 125 6.49 -10.55 7.17
CA ALA A 125 6.39 -11.05 8.54
C ALA A 125 7.74 -11.60 9.04
N ARG A 126 8.47 -12.30 8.19
CA ARG A 126 9.82 -12.76 8.52
C ARG A 126 10.74 -11.59 8.86
N LEU A 127 10.79 -10.58 7.98
CA LEU A 127 11.60 -9.38 8.21
C LEU A 127 11.19 -8.67 9.52
N ALA A 128 9.90 -8.52 9.77
CA ALA A 128 9.41 -7.90 10.99
C ALA A 128 9.83 -8.68 12.24
N ALA A 129 9.73 -10.02 12.22
CA ALA A 129 10.15 -10.88 13.31
C ALA A 129 11.67 -10.84 13.55
N GLU A 130 12.48 -10.89 12.49
CA GLU A 130 13.95 -10.80 12.57
C GLU A 130 14.44 -9.51 13.25
N HIS A 131 13.70 -8.40 13.08
CA HIS A 131 14.04 -7.10 13.65
C HIS A 131 13.19 -6.70 14.87
N GLY A 132 12.30 -7.57 15.36
CA GLY A 132 11.43 -7.28 16.49
C GLY A 132 10.46 -6.11 16.23
N LEU A 133 10.03 -5.92 14.97
CA LEU A 133 9.20 -4.80 14.55
C LEU A 133 7.72 -5.16 14.46
N PRO A 134 6.82 -4.23 14.79
CA PRO A 134 5.41 -4.40 14.53
C PRO A 134 5.10 -4.32 13.02
N ILE A 135 4.16 -5.13 12.57
CA ILE A 135 3.51 -4.99 11.26
C ILE A 135 2.29 -4.09 11.42
N VAL A 136 2.17 -3.11 10.56
CA VAL A 136 0.96 -2.29 10.44
C VAL A 136 0.28 -2.63 9.12
N PRO A 137 -0.89 -3.31 9.13
CA PRO A 137 -1.64 -3.57 7.93
C PRO A 137 -2.21 -2.26 7.35
N VAL A 138 -2.11 -2.08 6.04
CA VAL A 138 -2.62 -0.90 5.32
C VAL A 138 -3.47 -1.35 4.15
N PHE A 139 -4.77 -1.12 4.24
CA PHE A 139 -5.68 -1.42 3.13
C PHE A 139 -5.94 -0.19 2.28
N VAL A 140 -5.80 -0.34 0.96
CA VAL A 140 -6.06 0.72 -0.02
C VAL A 140 -7.10 0.27 -1.02
N SER A 141 -8.10 1.13 -1.27
CA SER A 141 -9.11 0.88 -2.29
C SER A 141 -9.35 2.12 -3.17
N GLY A 142 -9.91 1.91 -4.36
CA GLY A 142 -10.30 2.97 -5.31
C GLY A 142 -9.18 3.51 -6.20
N THR A 143 -7.92 3.22 -5.91
CA THR A 143 -6.74 3.70 -6.69
C THR A 143 -6.71 3.12 -8.10
N GLY A 144 -7.12 1.85 -8.28
CA GLY A 144 -7.18 1.19 -9.57
C GLY A 144 -8.15 1.87 -10.55
N ALA A 145 -9.23 2.47 -10.06
CA ALA A 145 -10.15 3.24 -10.88
C ALA A 145 -9.57 4.61 -11.29
N ALA A 146 -8.77 5.23 -10.42
CA ALA A 146 -8.13 6.51 -10.70
C ALA A 146 -6.91 6.37 -11.63
N MET A 147 -6.19 5.26 -11.54
CA MET A 147 -5.04 4.94 -12.40
C MET A 147 -5.04 3.44 -12.72
N PRO A 148 -5.79 3.02 -13.76
CA PRO A 148 -5.90 1.63 -14.17
C PRO A 148 -4.56 1.02 -14.62
N LEU A 149 -4.47 -0.31 -14.55
CA LEU A 149 -3.34 -1.06 -15.09
C LEU A 149 -3.09 -0.70 -16.57
N GLY A 150 -1.83 -0.55 -16.94
CA GLY A 150 -1.43 -0.13 -18.31
C GLY A 150 -1.52 1.36 -18.59
N ARG A 151 -2.06 2.17 -17.68
CA ARG A 151 -2.00 3.63 -17.76
C ARG A 151 -0.79 4.16 -16.98
N HIS A 152 -0.15 5.17 -17.55
CA HIS A 152 0.99 5.86 -16.91
C HIS A 152 0.57 7.13 -16.16
N TRP A 153 -0.71 7.50 -16.25
CA TRP A 153 -1.27 8.68 -15.62
C TRP A 153 -2.70 8.44 -15.12
N MET A 154 -3.11 9.28 -14.18
CA MET A 154 -4.47 9.27 -13.64
C MET A 154 -5.50 9.63 -14.69
N VAL A 155 -6.68 9.04 -14.60
CA VAL A 155 -7.83 9.32 -15.47
C VAL A 155 -8.91 10.07 -14.69
N PHE A 156 -9.66 10.94 -15.37
CA PHE A 156 -10.82 11.57 -14.76
C PHE A 156 -11.96 10.55 -14.61
N ARG A 157 -12.65 10.60 -13.49
CA ARG A 157 -13.89 9.87 -13.30
C ARG A 157 -14.90 10.36 -14.34
N ALA A 158 -15.54 9.44 -15.06
CA ALA A 158 -16.42 9.77 -16.20
C ALA A 158 -15.73 10.46 -17.41
N GLY A 159 -14.39 10.34 -17.56
CA GLY A 159 -13.64 10.82 -18.72
C GLY A 159 -13.50 12.34 -18.85
N ARG A 160 -13.98 13.11 -17.88
CA ARG A 160 -13.97 14.60 -17.89
C ARG A 160 -13.67 15.15 -16.48
N PRO A 161 -13.19 16.40 -16.36
CA PRO A 161 -13.11 17.08 -15.06
C PRO A 161 -14.48 17.10 -14.37
N GLY A 162 -14.50 16.80 -13.08
CA GLY A 162 -15.75 16.74 -12.31
C GLY A 162 -15.62 15.84 -11.09
N PRO A 163 -16.50 14.83 -10.92
CA PRO A 163 -16.44 13.98 -9.73
C PRO A 163 -15.12 13.24 -9.62
N ARG A 164 -14.50 13.30 -8.43
CA ARG A 164 -13.22 12.68 -8.14
C ARG A 164 -13.40 11.20 -7.78
N HIS A 165 -12.39 10.38 -8.06
CA HIS A 165 -12.39 8.98 -7.63
C HIS A 165 -12.33 8.90 -6.10
N PRO A 166 -13.26 8.18 -5.45
CA PRO A 166 -13.12 7.88 -4.03
C PRO A 166 -11.93 6.93 -3.84
N VAL A 167 -11.02 7.31 -2.97
CA VAL A 167 -9.88 6.49 -2.55
C VAL A 167 -9.93 6.40 -1.04
N GLU A 168 -9.81 5.19 -0.51
CA GLU A 168 -9.80 4.97 0.92
C GLU A 168 -8.50 4.28 1.34
N ILE A 169 -7.92 4.77 2.43
CA ILE A 169 -6.77 4.19 3.09
C ILE A 169 -7.16 3.86 4.53
N ARG A 170 -6.95 2.62 4.96
CA ARG A 170 -7.21 2.18 6.33
C ARG A 170 -5.97 1.58 6.94
N PHE A 171 -5.60 2.07 8.12
CA PHE A 171 -4.54 1.49 8.94
C PHE A 171 -5.16 0.55 9.97
N GLY A 172 -4.65 -0.68 10.04
CA GLY A 172 -5.03 -1.65 11.05
C GLY A 172 -4.24 -1.46 12.35
N LEU A 173 -4.65 -2.20 13.38
CA LEU A 173 -3.88 -2.30 14.61
C LEU A 173 -2.50 -2.89 14.33
N PRO A 174 -1.45 -2.41 14.99
CA PRO A 174 -0.13 -3.01 14.92
C PRO A 174 -0.18 -4.48 15.36
N ILE A 175 0.45 -5.34 14.58
CA ILE A 175 0.57 -6.76 14.82
C ILE A 175 2.03 -7.02 15.22
N VAL A 176 2.24 -7.49 16.43
CA VAL A 176 3.52 -8.04 16.88
C VAL A 176 3.41 -9.56 16.77
N ALA A 177 4.40 -10.21 16.19
CA ALA A 177 4.45 -11.66 16.17
C ALA A 177 4.71 -12.20 17.58
N ASP A 178 3.97 -13.23 17.98
CA ASP A 178 4.21 -13.92 19.25
C ASP A 178 5.49 -14.76 19.18
N ALA A 179 6.06 -15.07 20.35
CA ALA A 179 7.27 -15.89 20.41
C ALA A 179 7.00 -17.29 19.80
N GLY A 180 7.69 -17.62 18.72
CA GLY A 180 7.51 -18.87 17.99
C GLY A 180 6.36 -18.87 16.98
N GLU A 181 5.66 -17.76 16.78
CA GLU A 181 4.63 -17.63 15.74
C GLU A 181 5.28 -17.75 14.35
N GLU A 182 4.71 -18.62 13.51
CA GLU A 182 5.19 -18.76 12.13
C GLU A 182 4.83 -17.49 11.30
N PRO A 183 5.74 -17.03 10.42
CA PRO A 183 5.48 -15.85 9.60
C PRO A 183 4.20 -15.94 8.74
N ALA A 184 3.75 -17.15 8.44
CA ALA A 184 2.51 -17.37 7.70
C ALA A 184 1.27 -17.04 8.55
N GLU A 185 1.30 -17.33 9.85
CA GLU A 185 0.22 -17.04 10.80
C GLU A 185 0.07 -15.55 11.02
N THR A 186 1.19 -14.83 11.20
CA THR A 186 1.19 -13.35 11.25
C THR A 186 0.58 -12.76 9.97
N MET A 187 0.90 -13.29 8.80
CA MET A 187 0.33 -12.81 7.53
C MET A 187 -1.15 -13.18 7.37
N GLU A 188 -1.65 -14.20 8.04
CA GLU A 188 -3.09 -14.51 8.05
C GLU A 188 -3.87 -13.48 8.86
N ARG A 189 -3.30 -12.94 9.94
CA ARG A 189 -3.86 -11.79 10.69
C ARG A 189 -3.97 -10.55 9.79
N VAL A 190 -2.94 -10.29 8.96
CA VAL A 190 -2.96 -9.21 7.94
C VAL A 190 -4.03 -9.48 6.89
N ARG A 191 -4.15 -10.72 6.41
CA ARG A 191 -5.18 -11.14 5.44
C ARG A 191 -6.59 -10.91 5.98
N SER A 192 -6.83 -11.29 7.22
CA SER A 192 -8.12 -11.11 7.89
C SER A 192 -8.53 -9.64 7.94
N PHE A 193 -7.60 -8.75 8.26
CA PHE A 193 -7.84 -7.30 8.21
C PHE A 193 -8.19 -6.82 6.80
N PHE A 194 -7.46 -7.26 5.78
CA PHE A 194 -7.76 -6.89 4.39
C PHE A 194 -9.12 -7.39 3.93
N ALA A 195 -9.49 -8.63 4.32
CA ALA A 195 -10.79 -9.20 3.97
C ALA A 195 -11.94 -8.43 4.62
N ALA A 196 -11.81 -8.04 5.88
CA ALA A 196 -12.79 -7.21 6.58
C ALA A 196 -12.97 -5.86 5.89
N CYS A 197 -11.87 -5.17 5.57
CA CYS A 197 -11.91 -3.89 4.86
C CYS A 197 -12.55 -4.01 3.47
N ALA A 198 -12.24 -5.08 2.72
CA ALA A 198 -12.83 -5.32 1.40
C ALA A 198 -14.34 -5.56 1.48
N ALA A 199 -14.81 -6.34 2.46
CA ALA A 199 -16.22 -6.59 2.68
C ALA A 199 -17.00 -5.29 2.97
N GLU A 200 -16.47 -4.41 3.82
CA GLU A 200 -17.08 -3.12 4.13
C GLU A 200 -17.10 -2.17 2.91
N THR A 201 -16.05 -2.19 2.10
CA THR A 201 -15.98 -1.37 0.87
C THR A 201 -17.07 -1.78 -0.12
N HIS A 202 -17.39 -3.06 -0.23
CA HIS A 202 -18.45 -3.57 -1.10
C HIS A 202 -19.86 -3.28 -0.55
N GLN A 203 -20.03 -3.16 0.76
CA GLN A 203 -21.32 -2.87 1.40
C GLN A 203 -21.66 -1.37 1.42
N SER A 204 -20.67 -0.49 1.26
CA SER A 204 -20.92 0.95 1.15
C SER A 204 -21.60 1.26 -0.19
N PRO A 205 -22.89 1.70 -0.23
CA PRO A 205 -23.55 1.98 -1.49
C PRO A 205 -22.78 3.09 -2.20
N THR A 206 -22.28 2.78 -3.39
CA THR A 206 -21.86 3.81 -4.33
C THR A 206 -23.06 4.71 -4.54
N VAL A 207 -23.03 5.96 -4.04
CA VAL A 207 -24.05 6.97 -4.36
C VAL A 207 -24.10 7.05 -5.87
N ALA A 208 -25.10 6.38 -6.45
CA ALA A 208 -25.38 6.45 -7.87
C ALA A 208 -25.57 7.93 -8.23
N PRO A 209 -25.03 8.39 -9.36
CA PRO A 209 -25.31 9.76 -9.80
C PRO A 209 -26.82 9.87 -10.01
N GLU A 210 -27.46 10.71 -9.21
CA GLU A 210 -28.85 11.13 -9.41
C GLU A 210 -28.99 11.56 -10.87
N ARG A 211 -29.76 10.79 -11.64
CA ARG A 211 -30.08 11.13 -13.02
C ARG A 211 -30.84 12.45 -12.98
N ALA A 212 -30.19 13.52 -13.42
CA ALA A 212 -30.84 14.79 -13.65
C ALA A 212 -32.08 14.52 -14.55
N ARG A 213 -33.26 14.58 -13.94
CA ARG A 213 -34.52 14.56 -14.66
C ARG A 213 -34.56 15.85 -15.48
N HIS A 214 -34.38 15.74 -16.79
CA HIS A 214 -34.70 16.80 -17.70
C HIS A 214 -36.20 17.07 -17.60
N PRO A 215 -36.65 18.30 -17.31
CA PRO A 215 -38.04 18.65 -17.46
C PRO A 215 -38.34 18.65 -18.97
N ARG A 216 -39.24 17.78 -19.38
CA ARG A 216 -39.85 17.87 -20.72
C ARG A 216 -40.65 19.18 -20.76
N GLN A 217 -40.19 20.13 -21.52
CA GLN A 217 -41.04 21.23 -21.92
C GLN A 217 -42.02 20.71 -22.98
N HIS A 218 -43.30 20.72 -22.61
CA HIS A 218 -44.39 20.64 -23.54
C HIS A 218 -44.73 22.09 -24.00
N ALA A 219 -44.71 22.34 -25.26
CA ALA A 219 -45.62 23.15 -26.01
C ALA A 219 -45.32 22.95 -27.50
#